data_857c407a0fbac0dfd52b7f837986636a
#
_entry.id   857c407a0fbac0dfd52b7f837986636a
#
_cell.length_a   1.000
_cell.length_b   1.000
_cell.length_c   1.000
_cell.angle_alpha   90.00
_cell.angle_beta   90.00
_cell.angle_gamma   90.00
#
_symmetry.space_group_name_H-M   'P 1'
#
loop_
_entity.id
_entity.type
_entity.pdbx_description
1 polymer ?
#
loop_
_entity_poly.entity_id
_entity_poly.type
_entity_poly.pdbx_seq_one_letter_code
_entity_poly.pdbx_strand_id
1 'polypeptide(L)'
;MSTDQTTAAVSVVIADTPAGVRKYTARVGCDASGDATIDAVEPGVLERYFEVVDGGVGSAFVRTRAVDMTGEAGSLTEPTALFTIRFSEAVPPESITLTFETLQDHDEETIPDESVRF
;
A
#
# COMPACT_ATOMS: atom_id res chain seq x y z
N MET A 1 2.77 -16.79 -26.86
CA MET A 1 3.34 -16.39 -25.57
C MET A 1 2.34 -15.53 -24.81
N SER A 2 2.13 -15.86 -23.59
CA SER A 2 1.21 -15.08 -22.78
C SER A 2 1.86 -13.79 -22.30
N THR A 3 1.14 -12.69 -22.41
CA THR A 3 1.55 -11.43 -21.85
C THR A 3 0.77 -11.11 -20.58
N ASP A 4 -0.12 -12.02 -20.20
CA ASP A 4 -0.94 -11.83 -19.02
C ASP A 4 -0.11 -12.06 -17.78
N GLN A 5 0.17 -11.00 -17.07
CA GLN A 5 0.82 -11.09 -15.80
C GLN A 5 -0.24 -10.95 -14.73
N THR A 6 -0.28 -11.91 -13.85
CA THR A 6 -1.19 -11.87 -12.71
C THR A 6 -0.39 -11.97 -11.43
N THR A 7 -0.93 -11.43 -10.37
CA THR A 7 -0.28 -11.48 -9.07
C THR A 7 -1.31 -11.77 -7.99
N ALA A 8 -0.91 -12.59 -7.03
CA ALA A 8 -1.72 -12.85 -5.85
C ALA A 8 -1.31 -11.98 -4.68
N ALA A 9 -0.26 -11.19 -4.83
CA ALA A 9 0.20 -10.29 -3.78
C ALA A 9 0.77 -9.02 -4.41
N VAL A 10 0.51 -7.89 -3.77
CA VAL A 10 0.99 -6.58 -4.20
C VAL A 10 1.61 -5.89 -3.01
N SER A 11 2.87 -5.49 -3.15
CA SER A 11 3.55 -4.67 -2.14
C SER A 11 3.58 -3.24 -2.62
N VAL A 12 3.05 -2.34 -1.81
CA VAL A 12 3.10 -0.91 -2.10
C VAL A 12 4.41 -0.38 -1.57
N VAL A 13 5.27 0.08 -2.47
CA VAL A 13 6.65 0.48 -2.17
C VAL A 13 6.82 1.97 -2.42
N ILE A 14 7.38 2.67 -1.44
CA ILE A 14 7.73 4.07 -1.60
C ILE A 14 9.22 4.17 -1.95
N ALA A 15 9.55 5.08 -2.86
CA ALA A 15 10.93 5.36 -3.22
C ALA A 15 11.68 5.97 -2.03
N ASP A 16 12.99 6.07 -2.14
CA ASP A 16 13.78 6.69 -1.08
C ASP A 16 13.23 8.09 -0.75
N THR A 17 13.05 8.34 0.54
CA THR A 17 12.44 9.57 1.04
C THR A 17 13.26 10.05 2.22
N PRO A 18 14.19 11.01 2.00
CA PRO A 18 15.09 11.46 3.08
C PRO A 18 14.36 11.99 4.32
N ALA A 19 13.20 12.61 4.14
CA ALA A 19 12.39 13.08 5.27
C ALA A 19 11.49 11.99 5.85
N GLY A 20 11.58 10.77 5.33
CA GLY A 20 10.81 9.63 5.82
C GLY A 20 9.33 9.70 5.48
N VAL A 21 8.53 8.89 6.17
CA VAL A 21 7.08 8.89 6.04
C VAL A 21 6.50 9.05 7.43
N ARG A 22 5.73 10.10 7.63
CA ARG A 22 5.08 10.34 8.91
C ARG A 22 3.74 9.65 9.01
N LYS A 23 2.94 9.73 7.96
CA LYS A 23 1.63 9.08 7.95
C LYS A 23 1.13 8.90 6.52
N TYR A 24 0.25 7.91 6.37
CA TYR A 24 -0.46 7.74 5.11
C TYR A 24 -1.85 7.17 5.37
N THR A 25 -2.77 7.47 4.45
CA THR A 25 -4.06 6.80 4.34
C THR A 25 -4.18 6.39 2.88
N ALA A 26 -4.29 5.11 2.63
CA ALA A 26 -4.29 4.56 1.28
C ALA A 26 -5.49 3.66 1.06
N ARG A 27 -6.00 3.67 -0.17
CA ARG A 27 -7.07 2.77 -0.59
C ARG A 27 -6.59 1.94 -1.75
N VAL A 28 -6.71 0.64 -1.63
CA VAL A 28 -6.39 -0.31 -2.71
C VAL A 28 -7.65 -1.04 -3.07
N GLY A 29 -8.00 -1.01 -4.36
CA GLY A 29 -9.16 -1.72 -4.87
C GLY A 29 -8.76 -2.66 -6.00
N CYS A 30 -9.59 -3.67 -6.23
CA CYS A 30 -9.40 -4.62 -7.32
C CYS A 30 -10.68 -4.67 -8.14
N ASP A 31 -10.57 -4.31 -9.42
CA ASP A 31 -11.69 -4.29 -10.36
C ASP A 31 -11.69 -5.48 -11.30
N ALA A 32 -10.97 -6.54 -10.96
CA ALA A 32 -10.94 -7.72 -11.80
C ALA A 32 -12.33 -8.33 -11.92
N SER A 33 -12.66 -8.78 -13.12
CA SER A 33 -13.93 -9.47 -13.35
C SER A 33 -13.83 -10.89 -12.81
N GLY A 34 -14.09 -11.06 -11.54
CA GLY A 34 -13.99 -12.36 -10.89
C GLY A 34 -14.34 -12.21 -9.44
N ASP A 35 -14.11 -13.28 -8.70
CA ASP A 35 -14.45 -13.31 -7.29
C ASP A 35 -13.23 -13.09 -6.39
N ALA A 36 -12.17 -12.50 -6.92
CA ALA A 36 -10.97 -12.25 -6.15
C ALA A 36 -11.27 -11.25 -5.02
N THR A 37 -10.88 -11.63 -3.82
CA THR A 37 -11.02 -10.79 -2.65
C THR A 37 -9.67 -10.69 -1.94
N ILE A 38 -9.58 -9.76 -1.01
CA ILE A 38 -8.38 -9.61 -0.21
C ILE A 38 -8.33 -10.76 0.79
N ASP A 39 -7.21 -11.46 0.83
CA ASP A 39 -6.98 -12.60 1.72
C ASP A 39 -6.18 -12.20 2.95
N ALA A 40 -5.28 -11.24 2.81
CA ALA A 40 -4.50 -10.74 3.93
C ALA A 40 -4.00 -9.33 3.64
N VAL A 41 -3.81 -8.56 4.69
CA VAL A 41 -3.21 -7.23 4.65
C VAL A 41 -2.07 -7.23 5.65
N GLU A 42 -0.85 -7.00 5.16
CA GLU A 42 0.34 -7.07 6.00
C GLU A 42 0.98 -5.68 6.08
N PRO A 43 1.30 -5.19 7.28
CA PRO A 43 1.98 -3.90 7.39
C PRO A 43 3.43 -4.00 6.93
N GLY A 44 4.00 -2.88 6.57
CA GLY A 44 5.41 -2.77 6.22
C GLY A 44 6.16 -1.97 7.27
N VAL A 45 6.81 -0.89 6.84
CA VAL A 45 7.69 -0.10 7.69
C VAL A 45 6.97 0.53 8.90
N LEU A 46 5.70 0.88 8.76
CA LEU A 46 4.93 1.50 9.85
C LEU A 46 3.98 0.48 10.51
N GLU A 47 4.50 -0.66 10.91
CA GLU A 47 3.66 -1.75 11.40
C GLU A 47 3.04 -1.47 12.78
N ARG A 48 3.67 -0.65 13.61
CA ARG A 48 3.21 -0.44 14.99
C ARG A 48 1.84 0.23 15.07
N TYR A 49 1.60 1.20 14.23
CA TYR A 49 0.35 1.96 14.23
C TYR A 49 -0.40 1.80 12.92
N PHE A 50 -0.23 0.65 12.30
CA PHE A 50 -0.95 0.30 11.08
C PHE A 50 -2.32 -0.26 11.43
N GLU A 51 -3.35 0.20 10.70
CA GLU A 51 -4.69 -0.32 10.89
C GLU A 51 -5.46 -0.34 9.57
N VAL A 52 -6.42 -1.26 9.49
CA VAL A 52 -7.37 -1.31 8.40
C VAL A 52 -8.62 -0.57 8.88
N VAL A 53 -8.95 0.51 8.19
CA VAL A 53 -10.07 1.37 8.60
C VAL A 53 -11.37 1.07 7.84
N ASP A 54 -11.28 0.39 6.69
CA ASP A 54 -12.46 0.02 5.93
C ASP A 54 -12.10 -1.12 4.99
N GLY A 55 -13.08 -1.98 4.66
CA GLY A 55 -12.86 -3.13 3.78
C GLY A 55 -11.92 -4.15 4.42
N GLY A 56 -11.00 -4.68 3.62
CA GLY A 56 -10.01 -5.64 4.07
C GLY A 56 -10.32 -7.06 3.67
N VAL A 57 -9.92 -8.00 4.51
CA VAL A 57 -10.09 -9.44 4.21
C VAL A 57 -11.54 -9.76 3.89
N GLY A 58 -11.75 -10.44 2.76
CA GLY A 58 -13.08 -10.80 2.27
C GLY A 58 -13.71 -9.75 1.38
N SER A 59 -13.08 -8.61 1.19
CA SER A 59 -13.58 -7.52 0.35
C SER A 59 -12.72 -7.37 -0.88
N ALA A 60 -13.23 -6.64 -1.88
CA ALA A 60 -12.46 -6.32 -3.08
C ALA A 60 -11.62 -5.06 -2.92
N PHE A 61 -11.70 -4.42 -1.76
CA PHE A 61 -10.92 -3.22 -1.47
C PHE A 61 -10.49 -3.18 -0.02
N VAL A 62 -9.52 -2.34 0.26
CA VAL A 62 -9.09 -2.07 1.64
C VAL A 62 -8.65 -0.62 1.74
N ARG A 63 -8.96 0.00 2.86
CA ARG A 63 -8.47 1.32 3.20
C ARG A 63 -7.61 1.16 4.45
N THR A 64 -6.35 1.56 4.33
CA THR A 64 -5.37 1.40 5.41
C THR A 64 -4.86 2.75 5.86
N ARG A 65 -4.44 2.81 7.11
CA ARG A 65 -3.86 4.01 7.68
C ARG A 65 -2.69 3.62 8.57
N ALA A 66 -1.64 4.41 8.54
CA ALA A 66 -0.51 4.21 9.43
C ALA A 66 0.11 5.55 9.79
N VAL A 67 0.69 5.62 10.98
CA VAL A 67 1.34 6.82 11.51
C VAL A 67 2.66 6.40 12.13
N ASP A 68 3.70 7.18 11.89
CA ASP A 68 5.00 6.98 12.51
C ASP A 68 5.08 7.83 13.78
N MET A 69 4.81 7.21 14.91
CA MET A 69 4.84 7.87 16.21
C MET A 69 6.18 7.75 16.92
N THR A 70 7.04 6.87 16.43
CA THR A 70 8.29 6.53 17.13
C THR A 70 9.55 6.79 16.30
N GLY A 71 9.40 7.30 15.07
CA GLY A 71 10.53 7.55 14.21
C GLY A 71 11.00 6.34 13.42
N GLU A 72 10.16 5.31 13.27
CA GLU A 72 10.52 4.09 12.54
C GLU A 72 10.84 4.37 11.07
N ALA A 73 10.21 5.38 10.50
CA ALA A 73 10.41 5.78 9.11
C ALA A 73 10.84 7.24 9.04
N GLY A 74 11.70 7.69 9.95
CA GLY A 74 12.16 9.07 10.02
C GLY A 74 13.06 9.48 8.86
N SER A 75 13.68 8.52 8.19
CA SER A 75 14.47 8.74 6.99
C SER A 75 14.54 7.43 6.23
N LEU A 76 14.16 7.46 4.96
CA LEU A 76 14.21 6.27 4.10
C LEU A 76 15.21 6.53 2.99
N THR A 77 16.32 5.81 3.01
CA THR A 77 17.40 5.97 2.04
C THR A 77 17.33 4.98 0.89
N GLU A 78 16.33 4.10 0.91
CA GLU A 78 16.11 3.12 -0.15
C GLU A 78 14.62 2.81 -0.27
N PRO A 79 14.18 2.22 -1.38
CA PRO A 79 12.77 1.87 -1.54
C PRO A 79 12.30 0.96 -0.41
N THR A 80 11.15 1.25 0.15
CA THR A 80 10.65 0.58 1.35
C THR A 80 9.18 0.24 1.18
N ALA A 81 8.79 -0.97 1.56
CA ALA A 81 7.40 -1.38 1.50
C ALA A 81 6.58 -0.71 2.60
N LEU A 82 5.46 -0.11 2.22
CA LEU A 82 4.52 0.48 3.16
C LEU A 82 3.54 -0.58 3.68
N PHE A 83 3.04 -1.42 2.79
CA PHE A 83 2.18 -2.54 3.16
C PHE A 83 2.08 -3.51 1.99
N THR A 84 1.56 -4.70 2.27
CA THR A 84 1.35 -5.73 1.25
C THR A 84 -0.08 -6.23 1.32
N ILE A 85 -0.71 -6.38 0.17
CA ILE A 85 -2.05 -6.93 0.04
C ILE A 85 -1.94 -8.29 -0.64
N ARG A 86 -2.54 -9.31 -0.05
CA ARG A 86 -2.63 -10.64 -0.66
C ARG A 86 -4.06 -10.90 -1.07
N PHE A 87 -4.23 -11.44 -2.27
CA PHE A 87 -5.54 -11.74 -2.83
C PHE A 87 -5.82 -13.24 -2.78
N SER A 88 -7.09 -13.59 -2.75
CA SER A 88 -7.52 -15.00 -2.74
C SER A 88 -7.17 -15.71 -4.04
N GLU A 89 -7.04 -14.98 -5.14
CA GLU A 89 -6.59 -15.51 -6.42
C GLU A 89 -5.80 -14.45 -7.16
N ALA A 90 -5.00 -14.89 -8.13
CA ALA A 90 -4.18 -13.99 -8.92
C ALA A 90 -5.04 -13.05 -9.75
N VAL A 91 -4.66 -11.80 -9.81
CA VAL A 91 -5.39 -10.76 -10.56
C VAL A 91 -4.42 -10.00 -11.47
N PRO A 92 -4.91 -9.43 -12.58
CA PRO A 92 -4.08 -8.58 -13.42
C PRO A 92 -3.68 -7.31 -12.67
N PRO A 93 -2.42 -6.90 -12.71
CA PRO A 93 -2.00 -5.67 -12.03
C PRO A 93 -2.78 -4.43 -12.46
N GLU A 94 -3.19 -4.35 -13.72
CA GLU A 94 -3.94 -3.20 -14.22
C GLU A 94 -5.36 -3.10 -13.63
N SER A 95 -5.84 -4.15 -13.00
CA SER A 95 -7.14 -4.12 -12.31
C SER A 95 -7.03 -3.57 -10.88
N ILE A 96 -5.81 -3.33 -10.41
CA ILE A 96 -5.57 -2.84 -9.07
C ILE A 96 -5.45 -1.33 -9.10
N THR A 97 -6.23 -0.66 -8.23
CA THR A 97 -6.20 0.79 -8.11
C THR A 97 -5.64 1.16 -6.74
N LEU A 98 -4.65 2.02 -6.74
CA LEU A 98 -4.04 2.56 -5.51
C LEU A 98 -4.27 4.06 -5.47
N THR A 99 -4.85 4.52 -4.37
CA THR A 99 -5.10 5.95 -4.15
C THR A 99 -4.65 6.32 -2.75
N PHE A 100 -3.87 7.39 -2.64
CA PHE A 100 -3.50 7.94 -1.34
C PHE A 100 -4.38 9.15 -1.04
N GLU A 101 -5.09 9.08 0.08
CA GLU A 101 -5.85 10.22 0.59
C GLU A 101 -4.94 11.14 1.38
N THR A 102 -3.93 10.56 2.02
CA THR A 102 -2.91 11.29 2.76
C THR A 102 -1.59 10.55 2.59
N LEU A 103 -0.54 11.28 2.33
CA LEU A 103 0.82 10.73 2.29
C LEU A 103 1.75 11.90 2.61
N GLN A 104 2.28 11.91 3.83
CA GLN A 104 3.10 13.02 4.32
C GLN A 104 4.43 12.52 4.88
N ASP A 105 5.47 13.32 4.69
CA ASP A 105 6.77 13.08 5.30
C ASP A 105 6.84 13.73 6.70
N HIS A 106 8.00 13.63 7.36
CA HIS A 106 8.17 14.19 8.70
C HIS A 106 8.25 15.70 8.71
N ASP A 107 8.37 16.34 7.57
CA ASP A 107 8.31 17.80 7.43
C ASP A 107 6.88 18.26 7.15
N GLU A 108 5.91 17.35 7.23
CA GLU A 108 4.50 17.62 6.98
C GLU A 108 4.22 18.02 5.53
N GLU A 109 5.11 17.70 4.62
CA GLU A 109 4.91 17.94 3.20
C GLU A 109 4.30 16.73 2.53
N THR A 110 3.43 16.97 1.55
CA THR A 110 2.81 15.88 0.80
C THR A 110 3.84 15.22 -0.10
N ILE A 111 3.95 13.91 0.02
CA ILE A 111 4.82 13.10 -0.85
C ILE A 111 4.07 12.87 -2.17
N PRO A 112 4.71 13.09 -3.33
CA PRO A 112 4.04 12.88 -4.61
C PRO A 112 3.66 11.41 -4.81
N ASP A 113 2.51 11.17 -5.43
CA ASP A 113 2.05 9.80 -5.72
C ASP A 113 3.03 9.05 -6.61
N GLU A 114 3.76 9.74 -7.46
CA GLU A 114 4.75 9.14 -8.35
C GLU A 114 5.93 8.52 -7.61
N SER A 115 6.09 8.83 -6.31
CA SER A 115 7.11 8.21 -5.48
C SER A 115 6.70 6.82 -4.99
N VAL A 116 5.48 6.40 -5.25
CA VAL A 116 4.93 5.12 -4.79
C VAL A 116 4.57 4.25 -5.97
N ARG A 117 4.82 2.95 -5.83
CA ARG A 117 4.49 1.98 -6.87
C ARG A 117 4.19 0.62 -6.26
N PHE A 118 3.64 -0.26 -7.07
CA PHE A 118 3.43 -1.66 -6.70
C PHE A 118 3.69 -2.61 -7.85
#